data_0e130e3a1b329254d36554daa1f95b6c
#
_entry.id   0e130e3a1b329254d36554daa1f95b6c
#
_cell.length_a   1.000
_cell.length_b   1.000
_cell.length_c   1.000
_cell.angle_alpha   90.00
_cell.angle_beta   90.00
_cell.angle_gamma   90.00
#
_symmetry.space_group_name_H-M   'P 1'
#
loop_
_entity.id
_entity.type
_entity.pdbx_description
1 polymer ?
#
loop_
_entity_poly.entity_id
_entity_poly.type
_entity_poly.pdbx_seq_one_letter_code
_entity_poly.pdbx_strand_id
1 'polypeptide(L)'
;SSVDAMGQRGLLTFGPRFAFTDVLDVASISALSYYTAESSPDSLIAGRVVGELYYLFGSQTIEPWAQTGNADDPFSLQPGMTQQVGCACRDGIVRGDNTLFFLDHAFNPRRLGQGASEIINPDDPWVTILLKRAGAANIRGKVYEENAHVFVAWRTPIGEVWYDVLTRQWHTRGTLNTDTSRYTAMVQVGPADSARVFVGDADGVFDEMSRDYTSEHMADADTMGTEIVREFTAIAPALP
;
A
#
# COMPACT_ATOMS: atom_id res chain seq x y z
N SER A 1 -9.27 -3.82 -11.61
CA SER A 1 -8.72 -5.16 -11.43
C SER A 1 -7.42 -5.13 -10.64
N SER A 2 -7.15 -6.16 -9.87
CA SER A 2 -5.88 -6.36 -9.17
C SER A 2 -5.47 -7.83 -9.25
N VAL A 3 -4.18 -8.11 -9.06
CA VAL A 3 -3.62 -9.45 -9.06
C VAL A 3 -2.83 -9.63 -7.77
N ASP A 4 -2.92 -10.83 -7.17
CA ASP A 4 -2.11 -11.28 -6.05
C ASP A 4 -1.96 -12.81 -6.13
N ALA A 5 -1.30 -13.44 -5.18
CA ALA A 5 -1.13 -14.88 -5.12
C ALA A 5 -1.30 -15.41 -3.69
N MET A 6 -1.93 -16.59 -3.57
CA MET A 6 -2.14 -17.27 -2.29
C MET A 6 -1.93 -18.78 -2.46
N GLY A 7 -1.06 -19.33 -1.64
CA GLY A 7 -0.62 -20.70 -1.81
C GLY A 7 0.03 -20.89 -3.18
N GLN A 8 -0.54 -21.78 -3.99
CA GLN A 8 -0.04 -22.10 -5.32
C GLN A 8 -0.96 -21.61 -6.45
N ARG A 9 -1.79 -20.59 -6.18
CA ARG A 9 -2.77 -20.05 -7.13
C ARG A 9 -2.59 -18.54 -7.28
N GLY A 10 -2.75 -18.04 -8.50
CA GLY A 10 -2.94 -16.63 -8.78
C GLY A 10 -4.39 -16.22 -8.49
N LEU A 11 -4.59 -15.02 -7.99
CA LEU A 11 -5.89 -14.43 -7.65
C LEU A 11 -6.09 -13.13 -8.42
N LEU A 12 -7.22 -12.99 -9.10
CA LEU A 12 -7.53 -11.84 -9.95
C LEU A 12 -8.88 -11.26 -9.54
N THR A 13 -8.95 -9.95 -9.27
CA THR A 13 -10.23 -9.27 -9.05
C THR A 13 -10.74 -8.59 -10.31
N PHE A 14 -12.03 -8.69 -10.59
CA PHE A 14 -12.70 -8.00 -11.69
C PHE A 14 -14.19 -7.79 -11.39
N GLY A 15 -14.68 -6.57 -11.54
CA GLY A 15 -16.05 -6.24 -11.16
C GLY A 15 -16.34 -6.65 -9.70
N PRO A 16 -17.46 -7.32 -9.40
CA PRO A 16 -17.80 -7.79 -8.06
C PRO A 16 -17.21 -9.18 -7.73
N ARG A 17 -16.26 -9.68 -8.52
CA ARG A 17 -15.77 -11.06 -8.45
C ARG A 17 -14.27 -11.14 -8.29
N PHE A 18 -13.81 -12.28 -7.79
CA PHE A 18 -12.42 -12.69 -8.00
C PHE A 18 -12.37 -14.07 -8.64
N ALA A 19 -11.41 -14.25 -9.53
CA ALA A 19 -11.07 -15.55 -10.13
C ALA A 19 -9.74 -16.05 -9.56
N PHE A 20 -9.53 -17.34 -9.70
CA PHE A 20 -8.29 -17.99 -9.29
C PHE A 20 -7.80 -18.96 -10.39
N THR A 21 -6.48 -19.09 -10.47
CA THR A 21 -5.83 -19.99 -11.42
C THR A 21 -5.83 -21.43 -10.93
N ASP A 22 -5.49 -22.36 -11.82
CA ASP A 22 -5.16 -23.71 -11.41
C ASP A 22 -3.91 -23.75 -10.53
N VAL A 23 -3.75 -24.85 -9.79
CA VAL A 23 -2.59 -25.04 -8.90
C VAL A 23 -1.32 -25.10 -9.73
N LEU A 24 -0.34 -24.24 -9.40
CA LEU A 24 0.96 -24.15 -10.09
C LEU A 24 0.89 -23.77 -11.59
N ASP A 25 -0.28 -23.39 -12.09
CA ASP A 25 -0.44 -22.94 -13.47
C ASP A 25 -1.16 -21.59 -13.52
N VAL A 26 -0.39 -20.51 -13.62
CA VAL A 26 -0.91 -19.15 -13.68
C VAL A 26 -1.55 -18.77 -15.01
N ALA A 27 -1.36 -19.59 -16.04
CA ALA A 27 -1.92 -19.38 -17.37
C ALA A 27 -3.28 -20.05 -17.54
N SER A 28 -3.66 -20.99 -16.66
CA SER A 28 -4.92 -21.73 -16.70
C SER A 28 -5.93 -21.16 -15.70
N ILE A 29 -7.07 -20.68 -16.22
CA ILE A 29 -8.21 -20.24 -15.42
C ILE A 29 -9.46 -20.87 -16.01
N SER A 30 -10.10 -21.76 -15.25
CA SER A 30 -11.39 -22.31 -15.65
C SER A 30 -12.48 -21.24 -15.62
N ALA A 31 -13.41 -21.29 -16.56
CA ALA A 31 -14.55 -20.38 -16.62
C ALA A 31 -15.45 -20.42 -15.35
N LEU A 32 -15.33 -21.48 -14.55
CA LEU A 32 -16.07 -21.66 -13.29
C LEU A 32 -15.22 -21.32 -12.04
N SER A 33 -13.93 -21.02 -12.22
CA SER A 33 -13.01 -20.71 -11.11
C SER A 33 -13.14 -19.27 -10.66
N TYR A 34 -14.31 -18.90 -10.12
CA TYR A 34 -14.55 -17.56 -9.55
C TYR A 34 -15.52 -17.60 -8.38
N TYR A 35 -15.40 -16.60 -7.50
CA TYR A 35 -16.37 -16.29 -6.45
C TYR A 35 -16.86 -14.84 -6.61
N THR A 36 -18.07 -14.60 -6.12
CA THR A 36 -18.63 -13.26 -6.04
C THR A 36 -18.53 -12.75 -4.60
N ALA A 37 -18.09 -11.51 -4.41
CA ALA A 37 -18.15 -10.84 -3.12
C ALA A 37 -19.64 -10.59 -2.78
N GLU A 38 -20.14 -11.22 -1.73
CA GLU A 38 -21.60 -11.31 -1.49
C GLU A 38 -22.07 -10.51 -0.26
N SER A 39 -21.15 -10.07 0.60
CA SER A 39 -21.52 -9.38 1.85
C SER A 39 -22.15 -8.02 1.63
N SER A 40 -21.83 -7.37 0.51
CA SER A 40 -22.42 -6.09 0.13
C SER A 40 -22.46 -5.96 -1.40
N PRO A 41 -23.50 -5.30 -1.96
CA PRO A 41 -23.57 -5.03 -3.39
C PRO A 41 -22.64 -3.87 -3.79
N ASP A 42 -21.40 -3.87 -3.29
CA ASP A 42 -20.43 -2.84 -3.58
C ASP A 42 -19.42 -3.28 -4.66
N SER A 43 -18.73 -2.30 -5.24
CA SER A 43 -17.71 -2.58 -6.26
C SER A 43 -16.39 -2.92 -5.61
N LEU A 44 -15.76 -4.03 -6.04
CA LEU A 44 -14.40 -4.36 -5.61
C LEU A 44 -13.39 -3.35 -6.15
N ILE A 45 -12.59 -2.82 -5.26
CA ILE A 45 -11.46 -1.91 -5.54
C ILE A 45 -10.20 -2.73 -5.80
N ALA A 46 -9.91 -3.70 -4.92
CA ALA A 46 -8.76 -4.58 -5.03
C ALA A 46 -8.90 -5.83 -4.18
N GLY A 47 -8.06 -6.84 -4.46
CA GLY A 47 -7.79 -7.95 -3.57
C GLY A 47 -6.31 -7.96 -3.19
N ARG A 48 -6.01 -8.29 -1.94
CA ARG A 48 -4.64 -8.43 -1.41
C ARG A 48 -4.56 -9.58 -0.43
N VAL A 49 -3.46 -10.31 -0.52
CA VAL A 49 -3.15 -11.41 0.39
C VAL A 49 -2.26 -10.92 1.52
N VAL A 50 -2.61 -11.25 2.75
CA VAL A 50 -1.70 -11.14 3.90
C VAL A 50 -1.93 -12.33 4.84
N GLY A 51 -0.84 -12.97 5.26
CA GLY A 51 -0.92 -14.24 5.97
C GLY A 51 -1.65 -15.31 5.14
N GLU A 52 -2.63 -15.94 5.74
CA GLU A 52 -3.43 -17.00 5.12
C GLU A 52 -4.81 -16.49 4.64
N LEU A 53 -4.97 -15.19 4.47
CA LEU A 53 -6.22 -14.58 4.06
C LEU A 53 -6.06 -13.72 2.81
N TYR A 54 -7.04 -13.83 1.93
CA TYR A 54 -7.24 -12.95 0.80
C TYR A 54 -8.32 -11.94 1.15
N TYR A 55 -7.93 -10.68 1.29
CA TYR A 55 -8.83 -9.59 1.61
C TYR A 55 -9.35 -8.93 0.33
N LEU A 56 -10.65 -8.99 0.13
CA LEU A 56 -11.35 -8.26 -0.92
C LEU A 56 -11.77 -6.88 -0.39
N PHE A 57 -11.18 -5.85 -0.92
CA PHE A 57 -11.48 -4.47 -0.60
C PHE A 57 -12.57 -3.96 -1.54
N GLY A 58 -13.75 -3.75 -1.00
CA GLY A 58 -14.85 -3.09 -1.68
C GLY A 58 -14.88 -1.59 -1.42
N SER A 59 -15.84 -0.89 -2.02
CA SER A 59 -16.05 0.54 -1.78
C SER A 59 -16.64 0.83 -0.40
N GLN A 60 -17.24 -0.15 0.27
CA GLN A 60 -17.87 -0.01 1.58
C GLN A 60 -17.51 -1.12 2.56
N THR A 61 -17.04 -2.28 2.09
CA THR A 61 -16.73 -3.42 2.93
C THR A 61 -15.35 -4.00 2.63
N ILE A 62 -14.81 -4.77 3.57
CA ILE A 62 -13.64 -5.61 3.38
C ILE A 62 -14.02 -7.03 3.77
N GLU A 63 -13.89 -7.97 2.84
CA GLU A 63 -14.22 -9.38 3.01
C GLU A 63 -12.95 -10.24 3.02
N PRO A 64 -12.62 -10.91 4.12
CA PRO A 64 -11.54 -11.89 4.16
C PRO A 64 -12.01 -13.26 3.69
N TRP A 65 -11.20 -13.89 2.83
CA TRP A 65 -11.39 -15.22 2.31
C TRP A 65 -10.20 -16.11 2.66
N ALA A 66 -10.45 -17.35 3.07
CA ALA A 66 -9.41 -18.33 3.40
C ALA A 66 -9.45 -19.50 2.44
N GLN A 67 -8.31 -20.19 2.26
CA GLN A 67 -8.26 -21.45 1.56
C GLN A 67 -8.90 -22.56 2.41
N THR A 68 -9.73 -23.41 1.78
CA THR A 68 -10.40 -24.53 2.44
C THR A 68 -9.59 -25.83 2.41
N GLY A 69 -8.61 -25.91 1.50
CA GLY A 69 -7.93 -27.17 1.18
C GLY A 69 -8.73 -28.12 0.27
N ASN A 70 -9.99 -27.79 -0.05
CA ASN A 70 -10.82 -28.56 -0.97
C ASN A 70 -10.53 -28.13 -2.43
N ALA A 71 -10.36 -29.10 -3.33
CA ALA A 71 -10.09 -28.82 -4.75
C ALA A 71 -11.31 -28.24 -5.47
N ASP A 72 -12.52 -28.70 -5.12
CA ASP A 72 -13.76 -28.29 -5.78
C ASP A 72 -14.29 -26.95 -5.26
N ASP A 73 -13.98 -26.60 -4.00
CA ASP A 73 -14.37 -25.34 -3.36
C ASP A 73 -13.17 -24.75 -2.58
N PRO A 74 -12.19 -24.20 -3.30
CA PRO A 74 -10.88 -23.89 -2.71
C PRO A 74 -10.85 -22.67 -1.79
N PHE A 75 -11.87 -21.82 -1.78
CA PHE A 75 -11.93 -20.63 -0.94
C PHE A 75 -13.26 -20.52 -0.21
N SER A 76 -13.23 -20.01 1.01
CA SER A 76 -14.44 -19.69 1.78
C SER A 76 -14.36 -18.30 2.41
N LEU A 77 -15.47 -17.58 2.38
CA LEU A 77 -15.64 -16.32 3.11
C LEU A 77 -15.49 -16.55 4.63
N GLN A 78 -14.86 -15.61 5.31
CA GLN A 78 -14.75 -15.56 6.78
C GLN A 78 -15.71 -14.48 7.34
N PRO A 79 -17.01 -14.75 7.46
CA PRO A 79 -18.02 -13.69 7.71
C PRO A 79 -17.83 -13.00 9.05
N GLY A 80 -17.29 -13.69 10.06
CA GLY A 80 -16.99 -13.12 11.38
C GLY A 80 -15.85 -12.07 11.38
N MET A 81 -15.11 -11.95 10.27
CA MET A 81 -14.02 -11.00 10.09
C MET A 81 -14.32 -9.92 9.04
N THR A 82 -15.53 -9.93 8.45
CA THR A 82 -15.96 -8.90 7.50
C THR A 82 -16.05 -7.54 8.18
N GLN A 83 -15.46 -6.52 7.57
CA GLN A 83 -15.42 -5.17 8.13
C GLN A 83 -16.33 -4.24 7.32
N GLN A 84 -17.12 -3.41 8.03
CA GLN A 84 -18.00 -2.40 7.44
C GLN A 84 -17.20 -1.09 7.18
N VAL A 85 -16.10 -1.23 6.44
CA VAL A 85 -15.25 -0.12 6.03
C VAL A 85 -14.76 -0.37 4.61
N GLY A 86 -14.95 0.60 3.74
CA GLY A 86 -14.52 0.49 2.35
C GLY A 86 -13.12 1.06 2.11
N CYS A 87 -12.63 0.91 0.89
CA CYS A 87 -11.33 1.41 0.43
C CYS A 87 -11.51 2.51 -0.61
N ALA A 88 -10.71 3.58 -0.52
CA ALA A 88 -10.75 4.69 -1.47
C ALA A 88 -10.06 4.36 -2.79
N CYS A 89 -8.92 3.67 -2.77
CA CYS A 89 -8.11 3.45 -3.97
C CYS A 89 -7.25 2.19 -3.89
N ARG A 90 -7.15 1.49 -5.02
CA ARG A 90 -6.37 0.27 -5.19
C ARG A 90 -4.88 0.48 -4.92
N ASP A 91 -4.32 1.53 -5.53
CA ASP A 91 -2.89 1.76 -5.54
C ASP A 91 -2.39 2.43 -4.24
N GLY A 92 -3.31 2.74 -3.31
CA GLY A 92 -3.03 3.16 -1.95
C GLY A 92 -2.97 2.01 -0.94
N ILE A 93 -3.23 0.76 -1.37
CA ILE A 93 -3.10 -0.41 -0.50
C ILE A 93 -1.66 -0.90 -0.55
N VAL A 94 -0.98 -0.93 0.59
CA VAL A 94 0.41 -1.39 0.71
C VAL A 94 0.53 -2.48 1.77
N ARG A 95 1.48 -3.40 1.57
CA ARG A 95 1.82 -4.46 2.52
C ARG A 95 3.08 -4.07 3.27
N GLY A 96 3.03 -4.02 4.59
CA GLY A 96 4.16 -3.76 5.48
C GLY A 96 3.85 -4.28 6.88
N ASP A 97 4.86 -4.52 7.70
CA ASP A 97 4.70 -4.99 9.08
C ASP A 97 3.73 -6.18 9.22
N ASN A 98 3.84 -7.16 8.29
CA ASN A 98 2.97 -8.34 8.21
C ASN A 98 1.47 -8.03 8.14
N THR A 99 1.08 -6.83 7.68
CA THR A 99 -0.30 -6.41 7.54
C THR A 99 -0.49 -5.58 6.27
N LEU A 100 -1.68 -5.02 6.09
CA LEU A 100 -2.01 -4.10 5.02
C LEU A 100 -2.32 -2.73 5.61
N PHE A 101 -1.82 -1.71 4.93
CA PHE A 101 -2.20 -0.32 5.16
C PHE A 101 -2.99 0.16 3.95
N PHE A 102 -4.06 0.90 4.18
CA PHE A 102 -4.94 1.37 3.13
C PHE A 102 -5.62 2.69 3.51
N LEU A 103 -6.27 3.31 2.55
CA LEU A 103 -7.11 4.48 2.78
C LEU A 103 -8.58 4.05 2.77
N ASP A 104 -9.32 4.38 3.82
CA ASP A 104 -10.75 4.10 3.82
C ASP A 104 -11.50 5.00 2.83
N HIS A 105 -12.81 4.76 2.65
CA HIS A 105 -13.66 5.53 1.73
C HIS A 105 -13.72 7.04 2.05
N ALA A 106 -13.34 7.45 3.27
CA ALA A 106 -13.21 8.84 3.67
C ALA A 106 -11.78 9.38 3.56
N PHE A 107 -10.83 8.59 3.04
CA PHE A 107 -9.39 8.85 2.92
C PHE A 107 -8.63 8.87 4.24
N ASN A 108 -9.17 8.30 5.31
CA ASN A 108 -8.39 8.10 6.52
C ASN A 108 -7.43 6.92 6.32
N PRO A 109 -6.13 7.10 6.61
CA PRO A 109 -5.18 6.00 6.64
C PRO A 109 -5.55 4.99 7.73
N ARG A 110 -5.55 3.71 7.34
CA ARG A 110 -5.87 2.60 8.25
C ARG A 110 -4.83 1.50 8.18
N ARG A 111 -4.67 0.83 9.30
CA ARG A 111 -3.96 -0.43 9.42
C ARG A 111 -5.00 -1.56 9.54
N LEU A 112 -4.84 -2.60 8.73
CA LEU A 112 -5.72 -3.76 8.77
C LEU A 112 -5.44 -4.56 10.05
N GLY A 113 -6.48 -4.86 10.80
CA GLY A 113 -6.45 -5.77 11.94
C GLY A 113 -7.32 -7.00 11.70
N GLN A 114 -7.21 -7.99 12.57
CA GLN A 114 -8.09 -9.15 12.56
C GLN A 114 -9.48 -8.74 13.04
N GLY A 115 -10.46 -8.73 12.12
CA GLY A 115 -11.85 -8.38 12.41
C GLY A 115 -12.17 -6.88 12.46
N ALA A 116 -11.17 -6.00 12.67
CA ALA A 116 -11.36 -4.55 12.59
C ALA A 116 -10.08 -3.85 12.16
N SER A 117 -10.19 -2.81 11.37
CA SER A 117 -9.07 -1.93 11.02
C SER A 117 -9.07 -0.69 11.91
N GLU A 118 -7.88 -0.20 12.26
CA GLU A 118 -7.71 1.02 13.05
C GLU A 118 -7.31 2.22 12.17
N ILE A 119 -7.79 3.40 12.52
CA ILE A 119 -7.30 4.66 11.94
C ILE A 119 -5.95 4.97 12.58
N ILE A 120 -4.94 5.26 11.77
CA ILE A 120 -3.57 5.51 12.24
C ILE A 120 -3.18 6.99 12.26
N ASN A 121 -4.13 7.90 11.98
CA ASN A 121 -3.93 9.36 12.04
C ASN A 121 -5.02 10.08 12.83
N PRO A 122 -5.46 9.59 14.01
CA PRO A 122 -6.58 10.20 14.72
C PRO A 122 -6.30 11.66 15.12
N ASP A 123 -5.04 11.98 15.40
CA ASP A 123 -4.58 13.31 15.84
C ASP A 123 -3.97 14.15 14.70
N ASP A 124 -3.89 13.58 13.48
CA ASP A 124 -3.29 14.20 12.30
C ASP A 124 -4.28 14.37 11.13
N PRO A 125 -5.35 15.15 11.28
CA PRO A 125 -6.39 15.30 10.25
C PRO A 125 -5.86 15.91 8.95
N TRP A 126 -4.74 16.61 8.98
CA TRP A 126 -4.09 17.18 7.80
C TRP A 126 -3.72 16.13 6.76
N VAL A 127 -3.36 14.92 7.20
CA VAL A 127 -3.05 13.77 6.31
C VAL A 127 -4.27 13.42 5.47
N THR A 128 -5.43 13.22 6.12
CA THR A 128 -6.69 12.93 5.44
C THR A 128 -7.10 14.05 4.49
N ILE A 129 -6.92 15.32 4.90
CA ILE A 129 -7.25 16.48 4.06
C ILE A 129 -6.39 16.49 2.79
N LEU A 130 -5.08 16.25 2.90
CA LEU A 130 -4.17 16.20 1.76
C LEU A 130 -4.55 15.07 0.81
N LEU A 131 -4.74 13.85 1.31
CA LEU A 131 -5.07 12.68 0.53
C LEU A 131 -6.42 12.83 -0.19
N LYS A 132 -7.43 13.33 0.51
CA LYS A 132 -8.75 13.61 -0.06
C LYS A 132 -8.69 14.65 -1.16
N ARG A 133 -7.90 15.71 -0.98
CA ARG A 133 -7.69 16.77 -1.97
C ARG A 133 -6.99 16.25 -3.22
N ALA A 134 -6.05 15.32 -3.07
CA ALA A 134 -5.35 14.70 -4.19
C ALA A 134 -6.27 13.81 -5.04
N GLY A 135 -7.23 13.13 -4.40
CA GLY A 135 -8.17 12.21 -5.03
C GLY A 135 -7.59 10.82 -5.31
N ALA A 136 -8.45 9.83 -5.28
CA ALA A 136 -8.11 8.40 -5.31
C ALA A 136 -7.21 7.97 -6.50
N ALA A 137 -7.45 8.52 -7.69
CA ALA A 137 -6.70 8.16 -8.90
C ALA A 137 -5.22 8.58 -8.87
N ASN A 138 -4.90 9.57 -8.04
CA ASN A 138 -3.59 10.20 -7.97
C ASN A 138 -2.73 9.68 -6.81
N ILE A 139 -3.25 8.77 -5.99
CA ILE A 139 -2.57 8.26 -4.81
C ILE A 139 -1.82 6.98 -5.16
N ARG A 140 -0.56 6.90 -4.72
CA ARG A 140 0.31 5.72 -4.85
C ARG A 140 0.92 5.40 -3.50
N GLY A 141 0.68 4.18 -3.02
CA GLY A 141 1.27 3.68 -1.78
C GLY A 141 2.69 3.18 -2.01
N LYS A 142 3.55 3.37 -1.02
CA LYS A 142 4.92 2.87 -0.97
C LYS A 142 5.19 2.32 0.42
N VAL A 143 6.11 1.38 0.52
CA VAL A 143 6.59 0.83 1.79
C VAL A 143 8.05 0.44 1.67
N TYR A 144 8.83 0.68 2.72
CA TYR A 144 10.15 0.13 2.88
C TYR A 144 10.51 -0.03 4.36
N GLU A 145 11.51 -0.85 4.62
CA GLU A 145 12.01 -1.15 5.95
C GLU A 145 13.47 -0.71 6.07
N GLU A 146 13.78 0.00 7.14
CA GLU A 146 15.13 0.45 7.42
C GLU A 146 15.35 0.53 8.94
N ASN A 147 16.45 -0.10 9.45
CA ASN A 147 16.83 -0.07 10.86
C ASN A 147 15.68 -0.42 11.82
N ALA A 148 14.96 -1.49 11.52
CA ALA A 148 13.76 -1.97 12.25
C ALA A 148 12.55 -1.00 12.20
N HIS A 149 12.60 0.06 11.43
CA HIS A 149 11.44 0.89 11.13
C HIS A 149 10.78 0.43 9.85
N VAL A 150 9.47 0.36 9.85
CA VAL A 150 8.64 0.18 8.66
C VAL A 150 8.02 1.53 8.31
N PHE A 151 8.36 2.05 7.15
CA PHE A 151 7.82 3.30 6.64
C PHE A 151 6.74 3.03 5.60
N VAL A 152 5.56 3.53 5.85
CA VAL A 152 4.42 3.49 4.92
C VAL A 152 4.17 4.88 4.39
N ALA A 153 4.04 5.04 3.08
CA ALA A 153 3.84 6.33 2.46
C ALA A 153 2.71 6.33 1.44
N TRP A 154 2.11 7.49 1.29
CA TRP A 154 1.19 7.80 0.19
C TRP A 154 1.68 9.04 -0.55
N ARG A 155 2.11 8.79 -1.79
CA ARG A 155 2.53 9.84 -2.71
C ARG A 155 1.34 10.37 -3.48
N THR A 156 1.28 11.68 -3.59
CA THR A 156 0.30 12.41 -4.42
C THR A 156 1.00 13.50 -5.23
N PRO A 157 0.36 14.11 -6.23
CA PRO A 157 0.92 15.24 -6.96
C PRO A 157 1.11 16.51 -6.11
N ILE A 158 0.48 16.60 -4.94
CA ILE A 158 0.46 17.79 -4.08
C ILE A 158 1.15 17.59 -2.74
N GLY A 159 1.80 16.47 -2.53
CA GLY A 159 2.53 16.15 -1.31
C GLY A 159 2.73 14.65 -1.11
N GLU A 160 3.70 14.29 -0.32
CA GLU A 160 3.98 12.91 0.06
C GLU A 160 4.01 12.79 1.57
N VAL A 161 3.14 11.94 2.11
CA VAL A 161 3.00 11.70 3.55
C VAL A 161 3.57 10.34 3.92
N TRP A 162 4.30 10.30 5.01
CA TRP A 162 5.01 9.13 5.51
C TRP A 162 4.60 8.84 6.95
N TYR A 163 4.35 7.58 7.23
CA TYR A 163 4.04 7.04 8.54
C TYR A 163 5.12 6.07 8.96
N ASP A 164 5.75 6.32 10.10
CA ASP A 164 6.66 5.38 10.76
C ASP A 164 5.84 4.49 11.70
N VAL A 165 5.77 3.20 11.39
CA VAL A 165 4.96 2.24 12.14
C VAL A 165 5.47 2.07 13.57
N LEU A 166 6.79 2.14 13.79
CA LEU A 166 7.40 1.96 15.10
C LEU A 166 7.11 3.14 16.04
N THR A 167 7.32 4.36 15.56
CA THR A 167 7.14 5.58 16.37
C THR A 167 5.72 6.13 16.35
N ARG A 168 4.90 5.66 15.37
CA ARG A 168 3.54 6.14 15.09
C ARG A 168 3.49 7.63 14.71
N GLN A 169 4.56 8.14 14.13
CA GLN A 169 4.67 9.54 13.74
C GLN A 169 4.47 9.73 12.24
N TRP A 170 3.87 10.87 11.90
CA TRP A 170 3.70 11.32 10.53
C TRP A 170 4.73 12.39 10.18
N HIS A 171 5.24 12.32 8.96
CA HIS A 171 6.10 13.36 8.40
C HIS A 171 5.88 13.46 6.89
N THR A 172 6.37 14.54 6.30
CA THR A 172 6.40 14.73 4.85
C THR A 172 7.82 14.49 4.33
N ARG A 173 7.91 14.06 3.09
CA ARG A 173 9.18 14.00 2.35
C ARG A 173 8.98 14.58 0.95
N GLY A 174 9.97 15.29 0.46
CA GLY A 174 9.99 15.86 -0.87
C GLY A 174 11.41 16.00 -1.38
N THR A 175 11.56 16.31 -2.65
CA THR A 175 12.82 16.78 -3.23
C THR A 175 13.02 18.22 -2.77
N LEU A 176 14.25 18.67 -2.67
CA LEU A 176 14.58 20.03 -2.24
C LEU A 176 13.71 21.08 -2.95
N ASN A 177 13.08 21.94 -2.15
CA ASN A 177 12.14 22.99 -2.57
C ASN A 177 10.81 22.48 -3.18
N THR A 178 10.44 21.23 -2.96
CA THR A 178 9.14 20.69 -3.37
C THR A 178 8.49 19.88 -2.26
N ASP A 179 7.16 19.78 -2.29
CA ASP A 179 6.39 18.97 -1.33
C ASP A 179 6.27 17.50 -1.78
N THR A 180 6.88 17.13 -2.91
CA THR A 180 6.82 15.79 -3.48
C THR A 180 8.20 15.27 -3.80
N SER A 181 8.41 13.97 -3.60
CA SER A 181 9.60 13.30 -4.11
C SER A 181 9.53 13.22 -5.65
N ARG A 182 10.67 13.41 -6.33
CA ARG A 182 10.80 13.14 -7.77
C ARG A 182 10.51 11.68 -8.09
N TYR A 183 10.82 10.77 -7.17
CA TYR A 183 10.70 9.33 -7.40
C TYR A 183 9.25 8.85 -7.32
N THR A 184 8.80 8.21 -8.39
CA THR A 184 7.43 7.70 -8.55
C THR A 184 7.29 6.22 -8.20
N ALA A 185 8.39 5.47 -8.27
CA ALA A 185 8.46 4.05 -7.97
C ALA A 185 9.48 3.77 -6.87
N MET A 186 9.26 2.71 -6.12
CA MET A 186 10.16 2.24 -5.07
C MET A 186 10.07 0.72 -4.97
N VAL A 187 11.20 0.06 -4.81
CA VAL A 187 11.28 -1.38 -4.54
C VAL A 187 12.40 -1.66 -3.55
N GLN A 188 12.12 -2.53 -2.60
CA GLN A 188 13.11 -3.06 -1.67
C GLN A 188 13.51 -4.46 -2.10
N VAL A 189 14.82 -4.74 -2.12
CA VAL A 189 15.38 -6.02 -2.55
C VAL A 189 16.34 -6.52 -1.48
N GLY A 190 16.19 -7.78 -1.09
CA GLY A 190 17.02 -8.43 -0.07
C GLY A 190 16.30 -8.62 1.26
N PRO A 191 16.93 -9.35 2.20
CA PRO A 191 16.40 -9.53 3.55
C PRO A 191 16.47 -8.22 4.34
N ALA A 192 15.58 -8.05 5.33
CA ALA A 192 15.35 -6.78 6.04
C ALA A 192 16.61 -6.14 6.67
N ASP A 193 17.57 -6.94 7.10
CA ASP A 193 18.82 -6.50 7.72
C ASP A 193 19.90 -6.03 6.74
N SER A 194 19.75 -6.37 5.45
CA SER A 194 20.68 -6.02 4.36
C SER A 194 19.93 -5.58 3.08
N ALA A 195 18.69 -5.21 3.23
CA ALA A 195 17.87 -4.80 2.11
C ALA A 195 18.37 -3.49 1.50
N ARG A 196 18.37 -3.44 0.17
CA ARG A 196 18.62 -2.22 -0.61
C ARG A 196 17.30 -1.68 -1.13
N VAL A 197 17.11 -0.39 -1.04
CA VAL A 197 15.93 0.30 -1.55
C VAL A 197 16.29 1.01 -2.83
N PHE A 198 15.62 0.67 -3.91
CA PHE A 198 15.77 1.32 -5.20
C PHE A 198 14.57 2.19 -5.50
N VAL A 199 14.82 3.33 -6.09
CA VAL A 199 13.82 4.32 -6.47
C VAL A 199 13.96 4.68 -7.94
N GLY A 200 12.85 5.00 -8.58
CA GLY A 200 12.83 5.38 -9.98
C GLY A 200 11.88 6.54 -10.23
N ASP A 201 12.20 7.39 -11.20
CA ASP A 201 11.36 8.50 -11.61
C ASP A 201 10.72 8.30 -12.99
N ALA A 202 9.94 9.28 -13.43
CA ALA A 202 9.26 9.25 -14.72
C ALA A 202 10.23 9.47 -15.91
N ASP A 203 11.41 10.02 -15.66
CA ASP A 203 12.43 10.31 -16.69
C ASP A 203 13.37 9.12 -16.93
N GLY A 204 13.14 8.01 -16.21
CA GLY A 204 13.92 6.79 -16.34
C GLY A 204 15.18 6.75 -15.46
N VAL A 205 15.32 7.67 -14.53
CA VAL A 205 16.38 7.63 -13.52
C VAL A 205 16.10 6.52 -12.53
N PHE A 206 17.12 5.75 -12.22
CA PHE A 206 17.07 4.64 -11.26
C PHE A 206 18.22 4.81 -10.26
N ASP A 207 17.88 5.06 -9.00
CA ASP A 207 18.82 5.33 -7.94
C ASP A 207 18.65 4.37 -6.77
N GLU A 208 19.70 4.22 -5.96
CA GLU A 208 19.63 3.55 -4.68
C GLU A 208 19.43 4.58 -3.56
N MET A 209 18.41 4.38 -2.75
CA MET A 209 18.18 5.18 -1.56
C MET A 209 19.03 4.66 -0.41
N SER A 210 20.01 5.43 0.03
CA SER A 210 20.89 5.09 1.15
C SER A 210 21.16 6.32 2.02
N ARG A 211 21.43 6.06 3.32
CA ARG A 211 21.88 7.10 4.26
C ARG A 211 23.32 7.53 4.06
N ASP A 212 24.11 6.72 3.35
CA ASP A 212 25.51 6.98 3.11
C ASP A 212 25.72 8.06 2.03
N TYR A 213 24.68 8.32 1.23
CA TYR A 213 24.72 9.37 0.23
C TYR A 213 24.25 10.70 0.79
N THR A 214 25.03 11.75 0.54
CA THR A 214 24.73 13.13 0.95
C THR A 214 24.18 13.99 -0.18
N SER A 215 24.16 13.47 -1.41
CA SER A 215 23.64 14.16 -2.60
C SER A 215 22.79 13.25 -3.46
N GLU A 216 21.77 13.81 -4.12
CA GLU A 216 20.99 13.11 -5.13
C GLU A 216 21.78 13.01 -6.45
N HIS A 217 21.65 11.86 -7.14
CA HIS A 217 22.18 11.73 -8.49
C HIS A 217 21.34 12.60 -9.45
N MET A 218 21.99 13.50 -10.16
CA MET A 218 21.37 14.28 -11.22
C MET A 218 21.64 13.58 -12.55
N ALA A 219 20.65 13.51 -13.43
CA ALA A 219 20.72 12.84 -14.74
C ALA A 219 21.76 13.45 -15.70
N ASP A 220 22.36 14.58 -15.33
CA ASP A 220 23.41 15.24 -16.10
C ASP A 220 24.78 14.89 -15.51
N ALA A 221 25.58 14.15 -16.25
CA ALA A 221 26.84 13.54 -15.82
C ALA A 221 27.93 14.54 -15.35
N ASP A 222 27.75 15.83 -15.56
CA ASP A 222 28.72 16.88 -15.22
C ASP A 222 28.33 17.70 -13.96
N THR A 223 27.16 17.47 -13.35
CA THR A 223 26.73 18.24 -12.17
C THR A 223 26.73 17.36 -10.94
N MET A 224 27.53 17.74 -9.94
CA MET A 224 27.38 17.14 -8.59
C MET A 224 25.93 17.34 -8.14
N GLY A 225 25.26 16.25 -7.74
CA GLY A 225 23.86 16.29 -7.30
C GLY A 225 23.64 17.30 -6.19
N THR A 226 22.41 17.77 -6.09
CA THR A 226 21.99 18.68 -5.03
C THR A 226 22.13 17.99 -3.68
N GLU A 227 22.64 18.69 -2.67
CA GLU A 227 22.74 18.18 -1.31
C GLU A 227 21.37 17.71 -0.80
N ILE A 228 21.32 16.51 -0.23
CA ILE A 228 20.08 16.00 0.37
C ILE A 228 19.87 16.71 1.71
N VAL A 229 18.99 17.70 1.73
CA VAL A 229 18.58 18.34 2.99
C VAL A 229 17.51 17.46 3.65
N ARG A 230 17.86 16.88 4.77
CA ARG A 230 16.92 16.09 5.60
C ARG A 230 16.31 17.01 6.65
N GLU A 231 15.24 17.73 6.29
CA GLU A 231 14.46 18.46 7.27
C GLU A 231 13.37 17.56 7.86
N PHE A 232 13.47 17.27 9.14
CA PHE A 232 12.40 16.66 9.91
C PHE A 232 11.60 17.79 10.60
N THR A 233 10.49 18.16 10.01
CA THR A 233 9.54 19.01 10.71
C THR A 233 8.66 18.12 11.60
N ALA A 234 9.03 17.94 12.86
CA ALA A 234 8.12 17.41 13.86
C ALA A 234 7.02 18.47 14.07
N ILE A 235 5.82 18.19 13.57
CA ILE A 235 4.63 18.98 13.91
C ILE A 235 4.30 18.57 15.35
N ALA A 236 4.76 19.37 16.31
CA ALA A 236 4.31 19.20 17.69
C ALA A 236 2.78 19.38 17.72
N PRO A 237 2.04 18.47 18.40
CA PRO A 237 0.62 18.68 18.59
C PRO A 237 0.42 20.03 19.26
N ALA A 238 -0.46 20.85 18.70
CA ALA A 238 -0.86 22.09 19.36
C ALA A 238 -1.39 21.71 20.74
N LEU A 239 -0.69 22.15 21.78
CA LEU A 239 -1.18 22.01 23.15
C LEU A 239 -2.52 22.75 23.27
N PRO A 240 -3.49 22.17 23.98
CA PRO A 240 -4.82 22.74 24.14
C PRO A 240 -4.82 24.10 24.85
#